data_3508f56962df88d7b0f8dfa8303c28fb
#
_entry.id   3508f56962df88d7b0f8dfa8303c28fb
#
_cell.length_a   1.000
_cell.length_b   1.000
_cell.length_c   1.000
_cell.angle_alpha   90.00
_cell.angle_beta   90.00
_cell.angle_gamma   90.00
#
_symmetry.space_group_name_H-M   'P 1'
#
loop_
_entity.id
_entity.type
_entity.pdbx_description
1 polymer ?
#
loop_
_entity_poly.entity_id
_entity_poly.type
_entity_poly.pdbx_seq_one_letter_code
_entity_poly.pdbx_strand_id
1 'polypeptide(L)' 'MNDTELTIFYDGRCPLCATEMKQLRQLDDAGKLRLEDINRPDFKQRFPHINPVEADRVLHGEWANGTLIY' A
#
# COMPACT_ATOMS: atom_id res chain seq x y z
N MET A 1 17.17 -0.08 10.09
CA MET A 1 17.17 -0.74 8.78
C MET A 1 15.73 -1.02 8.35
N ASN A 2 15.39 -0.74 7.12
CA ASN A 2 14.03 -0.93 6.63
C ASN A 2 13.87 -2.36 6.13
N ASP A 3 13.09 -3.19 6.84
CA ASP A 3 12.87 -4.58 6.48
C ASP A 3 11.60 -4.79 5.66
N THR A 4 11.01 -3.72 5.13
CA THR A 4 9.81 -3.81 4.30
C THR A 4 10.09 -4.61 3.03
N GLU A 5 9.32 -5.67 2.81
CA GLU A 5 9.42 -6.50 1.61
C GLU A 5 8.33 -6.16 0.59
N LEU A 6 7.16 -5.81 1.07
CA LEU A 6 5.99 -5.54 0.22
C LEU A 6 5.27 -4.29 0.71
N THR A 7 4.99 -3.39 -0.22
CA THR A 7 4.16 -2.22 0.03
C THR A 7 2.82 -2.42 -0.67
N ILE A 8 1.72 -2.22 0.05
CA ILE A 8 0.38 -2.30 -0.52
C ILE A 8 -0.23 -0.89 -0.52
N PHE A 9 -0.72 -0.48 -1.68
CA PHE A 9 -1.37 0.81 -1.87
C PHE A 9 -2.89 0.60 -1.80
N TYR A 10 -3.57 1.35 -0.95
CA TYR A 10 -4.99 1.15 -0.69
C TYR A 10 -5.72 2.49 -0.58
N ASP A 11 -7.05 2.44 -0.69
CA ASP A 11 -7.91 3.60 -0.51
C ASP A 11 -8.37 3.69 0.95
N GLY A 12 -7.75 4.58 1.71
CA GLY A 12 -8.05 4.78 3.12
C GLY A 12 -9.43 5.39 3.38
N ARG A 13 -10.09 5.90 2.34
CA ARG A 13 -11.45 6.43 2.45
C ARG A 13 -12.50 5.33 2.38
N CYS A 14 -12.14 4.15 1.89
CA CYS A 14 -13.04 3.02 1.80
C CYS A 14 -13.03 2.27 3.14
N PRO A 15 -14.14 2.24 3.89
CA PRO A 15 -14.14 1.55 5.19
C PRO A 15 -13.80 0.07 5.10
N LEU A 16 -14.25 -0.59 4.03
CA LEU A 16 -13.98 -2.00 3.82
C LEU A 16 -12.48 -2.24 3.56
N CYS A 17 -11.88 -1.43 2.70
CA CYS A 17 -10.45 -1.53 2.40
C CYS A 17 -9.61 -1.25 3.64
N ALA A 18 -9.98 -0.24 4.42
CA ALA A 18 -9.26 0.11 5.64
C ALA A 18 -9.32 -1.02 6.66
N THR A 19 -10.46 -1.69 6.78
CA THR A 19 -10.64 -2.83 7.69
C THR A 19 -9.75 -4.00 7.25
N GLU A 20 -9.73 -4.31 5.96
CA GLU A 20 -8.90 -5.38 5.42
C GLU A 20 -7.40 -5.11 5.66
N MET A 21 -6.96 -3.87 5.45
CA MET A 21 -5.57 -3.50 5.68
C MET A 21 -5.20 -3.62 7.17
N LYS A 22 -6.11 -3.28 8.04
CA LYS A 22 -5.90 -3.43 9.48
C LYS A 22 -5.70 -4.89 9.87
N GLN A 23 -6.49 -5.79 9.27
CA GLN A 23 -6.36 -7.22 9.51
C GLN A 23 -5.01 -7.74 9.00
N LEU A 24 -4.58 -7.30 7.82
CA LEU A 24 -3.29 -7.69 7.26
C LEU A 24 -2.14 -7.23 8.16
N ARG A 25 -2.23 -6.03 8.71
CA ARG A 25 -1.21 -5.52 9.61
C ARG A 25 -1.11 -6.37 10.88
N GLN A 26 -2.23 -6.85 11.39
CA GLN A 26 -2.25 -7.72 12.56
C GLN A 26 -1.60 -9.07 12.29
N LEU A 27 -1.68 -9.56 11.04
CA LEU A 27 -1.08 -10.83 10.65
C LEU A 27 0.42 -10.71 10.33
N ASP A 28 0.92 -9.49 10.17
CA ASP A 28 2.31 -9.25 9.78
C ASP A 28 3.21 -9.15 11.01
N ASP A 29 3.50 -10.30 11.62
CA ASP A 29 4.31 -10.38 12.83
C ASP A 29 5.74 -9.90 12.61
N ALA A 30 6.26 -10.06 11.40
CA ALA A 30 7.65 -9.70 11.08
C ALA A 30 7.82 -8.23 10.72
N GLY A 31 6.72 -7.47 10.56
CA GLY A 31 6.78 -6.07 10.19
C GLY A 31 7.30 -5.80 8.80
N LYS A 32 7.12 -6.75 7.89
CA LYS A 32 7.64 -6.66 6.51
C LYS A 32 6.66 -6.04 5.54
N LEU A 33 5.43 -5.80 5.98
CA LEU A 33 4.37 -5.26 5.16
C LEU A 33 4.22 -3.77 5.44
N ARG A 34 4.23 -2.97 4.37
CA ARG A 34 3.97 -1.54 4.46
C ARG A 34 2.63 -1.23 3.80
N LEU A 35 1.80 -0.45 4.48
CA LEU A 35 0.49 -0.06 3.96
C LEU A 35 0.51 1.44 3.69
N GLU A 36 0.21 1.83 2.46
CA GLU A 36 0.23 3.23 2.04
C GLU A 36 -1.14 3.64 1.53
N ASP A 37 -1.69 4.71 2.10
CA ASP A 37 -2.98 5.27 1.71
C ASP A 37 -2.78 6.20 0.51
N ILE A 38 -3.41 5.89 -0.62
CA ILE A 38 -3.29 6.67 -1.85
C ILE A 38 -3.89 8.07 -1.74
N ASN A 39 -4.67 8.33 -0.70
CA ASN A 39 -5.32 9.63 -0.48
C ASN A 39 -4.48 10.60 0.34
N ARG A 40 -3.30 10.19 0.79
CA ARG A 40 -2.43 11.10 1.54
C ARG A 40 -1.95 12.24 0.65
N PRO A 41 -1.85 13.46 1.21
CA PRO A 41 -1.43 14.64 0.41
C PRO A 41 -0.05 14.49 -0.23
N ASP A 42 0.86 13.75 0.41
CA ASP A 42 2.23 13.55 -0.06
C ASP A 42 2.40 12.31 -0.95
N PHE A 43 1.31 11.61 -1.27
CA PHE A 43 1.40 10.34 -2.00
C PHE A 43 2.10 10.48 -3.34
N LYS A 44 1.73 11.48 -4.14
CA LYS A 44 2.34 11.68 -5.46
C LYS A 44 3.82 12.01 -5.39
N GLN A 45 4.24 12.68 -4.32
CA GLN A 45 5.65 13.02 -4.12
C GLN A 45 6.47 11.79 -3.73
N ARG A 46 5.90 10.92 -2.92
CA ARG A 46 6.57 9.71 -2.45
C ARG A 46 6.55 8.59 -3.46
N PHE A 47 5.46 8.49 -4.23
CA PHE A 47 5.25 7.40 -5.20
C PHE A 47 4.82 7.94 -6.55
N PRO A 48 5.70 8.71 -7.24
CA PRO A 48 5.34 9.32 -8.53
C PRO A 48 5.08 8.30 -9.63
N HIS A 49 5.57 7.08 -9.47
CA HIS A 49 5.39 6.00 -10.44
C HIS A 49 4.06 5.26 -10.30
N ILE A 50 3.28 5.57 -9.26
CA ILE A 50 1.98 4.93 -9.02
C ILE A 50 0.87 5.90 -9.41
N ASN A 51 -0.06 5.43 -10.24
CA ASN A 51 -1.25 6.20 -10.61
C ASN A 51 -2.32 5.98 -9.53
N PRO A 52 -2.69 7.02 -8.75
CA PRO A 52 -3.67 6.84 -7.67
C PRO A 52 -5.06 6.44 -8.18
N VAL A 53 -5.43 6.84 -9.40
CA VAL A 53 -6.73 6.46 -9.97
C VAL A 53 -6.78 4.97 -10.23
N GLU A 54 -5.71 4.40 -10.80
CA GLU A 54 -5.62 2.97 -11.02
C GLU A 54 -5.52 2.18 -9.73
N ALA A 55 -4.77 2.70 -8.76
CA ALA A 55 -4.62 2.07 -7.45
C ALA A 55 -5.94 2.04 -6.68
N ASP A 56 -6.83 2.99 -6.95
CA ASP A 56 -8.18 3.02 -6.37
C ASP A 56 -9.08 1.94 -6.98
N ARG A 57 -8.90 1.65 -8.27
CA ARG A 57 -9.70 0.67 -8.98
C ARG A 57 -9.27 -0.76 -8.72
N VAL A 58 -7.97 -0.99 -8.63
CA VAL A 58 -7.38 -2.32 -8.46
C VAL A 58 -6.31 -2.23 -7.37
N LEU A 59 -6.35 -3.17 -6.44
CA LEU A 59 -5.35 -3.21 -5.37
C LEU A 59 -3.95 -3.36 -5.98
N HIS A 60 -3.07 -2.43 -5.63
CA HIS A 60 -1.69 -2.43 -6.12
C HIS A 60 -0.73 -2.77 -4.99
N GLY A 61 0.35 -3.47 -5.36
CA GLY A 61 1.44 -3.73 -4.45
C GLY A 61 2.78 -3.53 -5.14
N GLU A 62 3.82 -3.28 -4.36
CA GLU A 62 5.17 -3.11 -4.87
C GLU A 62 6.15 -3.87 -3.97
N TRP A 63 6.89 -4.79 -4.56
CA TRP A 63 7.96 -5.49 -3.86
C TRP A 63 9.15 -4.57 -3.63
N ALA A 64 9.99 -4.92 -2.67
CA ALA A 64 11.18 -4.13 -2.33
C ALA A 64 12.12 -3.91 -3.51
N ASN A 65 12.10 -4.82 -4.50
CA ASN A 65 12.93 -4.70 -5.70
C ASN A 65 12.31 -3.82 -6.79
N GLY A 66 11.14 -3.23 -6.54
CA GLY A 66 10.46 -2.36 -7.48
C GLY A 66 9.43 -3.04 -8.38
N THR A 67 9.27 -4.36 -8.27
CA THR A 67 8.29 -5.09 -9.07
C THR A 67 6.88 -4.78 -8.59
N LEU A 68 6.00 -4.35 -9.52
CA LEU A 68 4.61 -4.05 -9.20
C LEU A 68 3.74 -5.29 -9.36
N ILE A 69 2.73 -5.43 -8.48
CA ILE A 69 1.71 -6.46 -8.57
C ILE A 69 0.33 -5.82 -8.51
N TYR A 70 -0.64 -6.43 -9.18
CA TYR A 70 -2.01 -5.91 -9.28
C TYR A 70 -3.02 -6.92 -8.80
#